data_925167c598d6b1c80a1431714bd830a5
#
_entry.id   925167c598d6b1c80a1431714bd830a5
#
_cell.length_a   1.000
_cell.length_b   1.000
_cell.length_c   1.000
_cell.angle_alpha   90.00
_cell.angle_beta   90.00
_cell.angle_gamma   90.00
#
_symmetry.space_group_name_H-M   'P 1'
#
loop_
_entity.id
_entity.type
_entity.pdbx_description
1 polymer ?
#
loop_
_entity_poly.entity_id
_entity_poly.type
_entity_poly.pdbx_seq_one_letter_code
_entity_poly.pdbx_strand_id
1 'polypeptide(L)'
;MKRLATLCCAISLAGPALATDLSDAGKDAVLRALDDEYHAEAVYAATLAAFGDVRPFSNIIEAERKHQAALLGLMQTYGIPAPANGYLTGEKPIGTLPATLAEVCAVGVEAEIENARLYDEDLLPAVAGHADIIRVFTGLRDASIDNHLPAFERCAAGGGGQGHGKGHGNGQGKGNGQNNG
;
A
#
# COMPACT_ATOMS: atom_id res chain seq x y z
N MET A 1 26.33 -67.24 -15.74
CA MET A 1 26.10 -66.08 -16.59
C MET A 1 25.20 -65.13 -15.81
N LYS A 2 25.80 -64.08 -15.22
CA LYS A 2 25.07 -63.04 -14.42
C LYS A 2 24.78 -61.84 -15.36
N ARG A 3 23.52 -61.55 -15.59
CA ARG A 3 23.10 -60.37 -16.37
C ARG A 3 23.03 -59.19 -15.44
N LEU A 4 23.88 -58.19 -15.66
CA LEU A 4 23.76 -56.87 -15.03
C LEU A 4 22.63 -56.10 -15.75
N ALA A 5 21.62 -55.70 -15.00
CA ALA A 5 20.63 -54.76 -15.44
C ALA A 5 21.12 -53.33 -15.14
N THR A 6 21.40 -52.56 -16.19
CA THR A 6 21.77 -51.15 -16.08
C THR A 6 20.50 -50.32 -15.92
N LEU A 7 20.27 -49.74 -14.75
CA LEU A 7 19.17 -48.83 -14.46
C LEU A 7 19.54 -47.43 -14.99
N CYS A 8 18.96 -46.99 -16.13
CA CYS A 8 19.09 -45.62 -16.60
C CYS A 8 18.17 -44.72 -15.77
N CYS A 9 18.76 -43.92 -14.90
CA CYS A 9 18.05 -42.87 -14.20
C CYS A 9 17.90 -41.66 -15.15
N ALA A 10 16.69 -41.45 -15.66
CA ALA A 10 16.37 -40.23 -16.46
C ALA A 10 16.24 -39.05 -15.50
N ILE A 11 17.23 -38.17 -15.52
CA ILE A 11 17.15 -36.87 -14.81
C ILE A 11 16.32 -35.93 -15.67
N SER A 12 15.05 -35.71 -15.28
CA SER A 12 14.22 -34.64 -15.87
C SER A 12 14.74 -33.28 -15.38
N LEU A 13 15.47 -32.58 -16.23
CA LEU A 13 15.79 -31.17 -16.04
C LEU A 13 14.48 -30.37 -16.24
N ALA A 14 13.82 -30.00 -15.13
CA ALA A 14 12.82 -28.95 -15.18
C ALA A 14 13.54 -27.64 -15.55
N GLY A 15 13.38 -27.19 -16.79
CA GLY A 15 13.86 -25.88 -17.22
C GLY A 15 13.18 -24.78 -16.40
N PRO A 16 13.79 -23.58 -16.29
CA PRO A 16 13.14 -22.47 -15.65
C PRO A 16 11.80 -22.23 -16.37
N ALA A 17 10.71 -22.15 -15.58
CA ALA A 17 9.43 -21.72 -16.10
C ALA A 17 9.67 -20.31 -16.66
N LEU A 18 9.53 -20.16 -17.97
CA LEU A 18 9.54 -18.83 -18.60
C LEU A 18 8.37 -18.06 -17.97
N ALA A 19 8.67 -16.94 -17.33
CA ALA A 19 7.64 -16.00 -16.94
C ALA A 19 6.84 -15.70 -18.22
N THR A 20 5.52 -15.96 -18.18
CA THR A 20 4.66 -15.62 -19.32
C THR A 20 4.76 -14.11 -19.51
N ASP A 21 5.04 -13.67 -20.73
CA ASP A 21 5.11 -12.23 -21.02
C ASP A 21 3.80 -11.56 -20.58
N LEU A 22 3.94 -10.50 -19.78
CA LEU A 22 2.79 -9.73 -19.33
C LEU A 22 2.20 -8.99 -20.54
N SER A 23 0.88 -9.13 -20.75
CA SER A 23 0.16 -8.45 -21.82
C SER A 23 0.23 -6.92 -21.66
N ASP A 24 -0.02 -6.17 -22.71
CA ASP A 24 -0.07 -4.71 -22.64
C ASP A 24 -1.16 -4.24 -21.66
N ALA A 25 -2.32 -4.90 -21.60
CA ALA A 25 -3.35 -4.63 -20.60
C ALA A 25 -2.85 -4.90 -19.18
N GLY A 26 -2.05 -5.94 -18.96
CA GLY A 26 -1.44 -6.21 -17.67
C GLY A 26 -0.38 -5.18 -17.29
N LYS A 27 0.43 -4.69 -18.25
CA LYS A 27 1.38 -3.60 -18.02
C LYS A 27 0.68 -2.30 -17.67
N ASP A 28 -0.40 -1.98 -18.39
CA ASP A 28 -1.24 -0.82 -18.11
C ASP A 28 -1.90 -0.90 -16.73
N ALA A 29 -2.31 -2.10 -16.30
CA ALA A 29 -2.85 -2.31 -14.97
C ALA A 29 -1.82 -2.02 -13.86
N VAL A 30 -0.56 -2.45 -14.03
CA VAL A 30 0.52 -2.14 -13.08
C VAL A 30 0.83 -0.64 -13.06
N LEU A 31 0.82 0.03 -14.21
CA LEU A 31 1.01 1.48 -14.30
C LEU A 31 -0.14 2.26 -13.66
N ARG A 32 -1.39 1.84 -13.86
CA ARG A 32 -2.56 2.45 -13.23
C ARG A 32 -2.53 2.28 -11.72
N ALA A 33 -2.17 1.10 -11.22
CA ALA A 33 -1.99 0.88 -9.79
C ALA A 33 -0.94 1.83 -9.20
N LEU A 34 0.22 1.99 -9.84
CA LEU A 34 1.25 2.90 -9.38
C LEU A 34 0.82 4.36 -9.43
N ASP A 35 0.07 4.76 -10.45
CA ASP A 35 -0.45 6.14 -10.58
C ASP A 35 -1.42 6.48 -9.45
N ASP A 36 -2.26 5.53 -9.03
CA ASP A 36 -3.19 5.68 -7.91
C ASP A 36 -2.45 5.85 -6.57
N GLU A 37 -1.44 5.01 -6.29
CA GLU A 37 -0.59 5.13 -5.09
C GLU A 37 0.21 6.44 -5.06
N TYR A 38 0.65 6.92 -6.22
CA TYR A 38 1.33 8.21 -6.35
C TYR A 38 0.40 9.39 -6.08
N HIS A 39 -0.85 9.32 -6.56
CA HIS A 39 -1.87 10.31 -6.29
C HIS A 39 -2.22 10.35 -4.80
N ALA A 40 -2.46 9.19 -4.18
CA ALA A 40 -2.76 9.06 -2.77
C ALA A 40 -1.64 9.66 -1.89
N GLU A 41 -0.37 9.32 -2.15
CA GLU A 41 0.76 9.92 -1.43
C GLU A 41 0.76 11.45 -1.52
N ALA A 42 0.53 12.01 -2.70
CA ALA A 42 0.58 13.45 -2.91
C ALA A 42 -0.59 14.17 -2.21
N VAL A 43 -1.80 13.61 -2.23
CA VAL A 43 -2.97 14.13 -1.50
C VAL A 43 -2.70 14.09 0.02
N TYR A 44 -2.13 12.99 0.52
CA TYR A 44 -1.84 12.85 1.95
C TYR A 44 -0.71 13.78 2.40
N ALA A 45 0.33 13.96 1.57
CA ALA A 45 1.37 14.93 1.83
C ALA A 45 0.83 16.37 1.88
N ALA A 46 -0.05 16.75 0.96
CA ALA A 46 -0.70 18.05 0.96
C ALA A 46 -1.61 18.23 2.18
N THR A 47 -2.33 17.18 2.59
CA THR A 47 -3.17 17.19 3.80
C THR A 47 -2.32 17.41 5.05
N LEU A 48 -1.20 16.69 5.18
CA LEU A 48 -0.28 16.87 6.30
C LEU A 48 0.36 18.27 6.32
N ALA A 49 0.63 18.85 5.14
CA ALA A 49 1.12 20.22 5.04
C ALA A 49 0.08 21.25 5.48
N ALA A 50 -1.21 21.02 5.19
CA ALA A 50 -2.29 21.92 5.54
C ALA A 50 -2.77 21.80 7.01
N PHE A 51 -2.82 20.59 7.55
CA PHE A 51 -3.44 20.30 8.85
C PHE A 51 -2.44 19.84 9.94
N GLY A 52 -1.14 19.68 9.58
CA GLY A 52 -0.12 19.16 10.49
C GLY A 52 -0.10 17.64 10.55
N ASP A 53 0.60 17.08 11.56
CA ASP A 53 0.68 15.63 11.78
C ASP A 53 -0.65 15.07 12.30
N VAL A 54 -1.57 14.81 11.39
CA VAL A 54 -2.92 14.34 11.70
C VAL A 54 -3.13 12.89 11.23
N ARG A 55 -3.85 12.13 12.07
CA ARG A 55 -4.28 10.78 11.70
C ARG A 55 -5.61 10.84 10.96
N PRO A 56 -5.84 9.92 9.99
CA PRO A 56 -5.03 8.75 9.67
C PRO A 56 -3.86 9.02 8.70
N PHE A 57 -3.77 10.20 8.08
CA PHE A 57 -2.86 10.54 6.97
C PHE A 57 -1.38 10.25 7.27
N SER A 58 -0.89 10.59 8.47
CA SER A 58 0.51 10.35 8.86
C SER A 58 0.88 8.87 8.96
N ASN A 59 -0.08 7.97 9.09
CA ASN A 59 0.18 6.54 9.07
C ASN A 59 0.00 5.95 7.68
N ILE A 60 -1.07 6.34 6.98
CA ILE A 60 -1.43 5.76 5.70
C ILE A 60 -0.40 6.15 4.64
N ILE A 61 0.11 7.38 4.63
CA ILE A 61 1.16 7.79 3.68
C ILE A 61 2.38 6.86 3.68
N GLU A 62 2.74 6.30 4.83
CA GLU A 62 3.83 5.32 4.92
C GLU A 62 3.43 3.93 4.36
N ALA A 63 2.14 3.61 4.37
CA ALA A 63 1.63 2.42 3.70
C ALA A 63 1.69 2.59 2.18
N GLU A 64 1.25 3.75 1.65
CA GLU A 64 1.28 4.03 0.21
C GLU A 64 2.71 3.95 -0.36
N ARG A 65 3.70 4.46 0.36
CA ARG A 65 5.11 4.33 -0.03
C ARG A 65 5.57 2.87 -0.12
N LYS A 66 5.06 2.00 0.74
CA LYS A 66 5.35 0.56 0.67
C LYS A 66 4.62 -0.10 -0.49
N HIS A 67 3.39 0.31 -0.77
CA HIS A 67 2.62 -0.13 -1.92
C HIS A 67 3.35 0.24 -3.22
N GLN A 68 3.78 1.48 -3.36
CA GLN A 68 4.61 1.95 -4.48
C GLN A 68 5.87 1.09 -4.64
N ALA A 69 6.59 0.80 -3.54
CA ALA A 69 7.79 -0.02 -3.60
C ALA A 69 7.51 -1.45 -4.10
N ALA A 70 6.37 -2.04 -3.72
CA ALA A 70 5.95 -3.35 -4.22
C ALA A 70 5.64 -3.32 -5.72
N LEU A 71 4.92 -2.29 -6.18
CA LEU A 71 4.60 -2.09 -7.60
C LEU A 71 5.84 -1.81 -8.45
N LEU A 72 6.77 -0.99 -7.96
CA LEU A 72 8.05 -0.74 -8.62
C LEU A 72 8.89 -2.02 -8.75
N GLY A 73 8.82 -2.93 -7.76
CA GLY A 73 9.42 -4.24 -7.83
C GLY A 73 8.84 -5.12 -8.94
N LEU A 74 7.51 -5.09 -9.12
CA LEU A 74 6.85 -5.75 -10.26
C LEU A 74 7.28 -5.14 -11.58
N MET A 75 7.29 -3.80 -11.68
CA MET A 75 7.72 -3.10 -12.90
C MET A 75 9.14 -3.48 -13.30
N GLN A 76 10.06 -3.57 -12.32
CA GLN A 76 11.42 -4.05 -12.57
C GLN A 76 11.42 -5.49 -13.11
N THR A 77 10.61 -6.37 -12.51
CA THR A 77 10.52 -7.80 -12.91
C THR A 77 10.02 -7.96 -14.34
N TYR A 78 9.04 -7.15 -14.74
CA TYR A 78 8.40 -7.23 -16.06
C TYR A 78 8.97 -6.24 -17.08
N GLY A 79 10.05 -5.52 -16.76
CA GLY A 79 10.69 -4.57 -17.66
C GLY A 79 9.81 -3.38 -18.04
N ILE A 80 8.89 -2.98 -17.14
CA ILE A 80 8.01 -1.82 -17.34
C ILE A 80 8.74 -0.57 -16.85
N PRO A 81 8.92 0.47 -17.70
CA PRO A 81 9.53 1.72 -17.29
C PRO A 81 8.71 2.40 -16.19
N ALA A 82 9.31 2.68 -15.04
CA ALA A 82 8.65 3.36 -13.94
C ALA A 82 8.63 4.88 -14.17
N PRO A 83 7.46 5.54 -14.19
CA PRO A 83 7.37 7.00 -14.23
C PRO A 83 7.77 7.61 -12.89
N ALA A 84 8.18 8.88 -12.89
CA ALA A 84 8.30 9.67 -11.68
C ALA A 84 6.92 10.02 -11.12
N ASN A 85 6.83 10.30 -9.80
CA ASN A 85 5.60 10.80 -9.20
C ASN A 85 5.35 12.27 -9.60
N GLY A 86 4.62 12.48 -10.68
CA GLY A 86 4.29 13.81 -11.20
C GLY A 86 3.35 14.61 -10.28
N TYR A 87 2.62 13.96 -9.39
CA TYR A 87 1.75 14.64 -8.42
C TYR A 87 2.55 15.38 -7.35
N LEU A 88 3.65 14.78 -6.86
CA LEU A 88 4.54 15.43 -5.88
C LEU A 88 5.33 16.59 -6.48
N THR A 89 5.60 16.57 -7.79
CA THR A 89 6.31 17.65 -8.49
C THR A 89 5.39 18.78 -8.94
N GLY A 90 4.07 18.59 -8.86
CA GLY A 90 3.06 19.52 -9.36
C GLY A 90 2.84 19.44 -10.87
N GLU A 91 3.44 18.49 -11.57
CA GLU A 91 3.18 18.22 -12.99
C GLU A 91 1.75 17.69 -13.21
N LYS A 92 1.27 16.85 -12.27
CA LYS A 92 -0.10 16.37 -12.23
C LYS A 92 -0.86 17.02 -11.08
N PRO A 93 -2.12 17.47 -11.27
CA PRO A 93 -2.91 18.08 -10.21
C PRO A 93 -3.49 17.03 -9.25
N ILE A 94 -3.53 17.34 -7.96
CA ILE A 94 -4.22 16.54 -6.94
C ILE A 94 -5.65 17.01 -6.63
N GLY A 95 -6.10 18.07 -7.29
CA GLY A 95 -7.35 18.72 -6.92
C GLY A 95 -7.20 19.68 -5.74
N THR A 96 -8.32 20.31 -5.35
CA THR A 96 -8.35 21.23 -4.21
C THR A 96 -8.76 20.47 -2.95
N LEU A 97 -7.96 20.58 -1.88
CA LEU A 97 -8.35 20.01 -0.60
C LEU A 97 -9.57 20.73 -0.01
N PRO A 98 -10.52 20.01 0.59
CA PRO A 98 -11.59 20.57 1.40
C PRO A 98 -11.06 21.44 2.55
N ALA A 99 -11.93 22.31 3.07
CA ALA A 99 -11.56 23.29 4.09
C ALA A 99 -11.33 22.69 5.49
N THR A 100 -11.93 21.54 5.78
CA THR A 100 -11.85 20.89 7.09
C THR A 100 -11.28 19.49 6.98
N LEU A 101 -10.59 19.05 8.03
CA LEU A 101 -10.03 17.70 8.11
C LEU A 101 -11.11 16.62 7.96
N ALA A 102 -12.29 16.82 8.54
CA ALA A 102 -13.39 15.86 8.44
C ALA A 102 -13.87 15.69 6.99
N GLU A 103 -13.94 16.78 6.23
CA GLU A 103 -14.28 16.71 4.80
C GLU A 103 -13.19 16.03 3.97
N VAL A 104 -11.88 16.29 4.28
CA VAL A 104 -10.78 15.58 3.62
C VAL A 104 -10.86 14.09 3.91
N CYS A 105 -11.20 13.72 5.15
CA CYS A 105 -11.38 12.30 5.51
C CYS A 105 -12.60 11.68 4.79
N ALA A 106 -13.67 12.43 4.59
CA ALA A 106 -14.83 11.95 3.82
C ALA A 106 -14.45 11.69 2.35
N VAL A 107 -13.63 12.57 1.75
CA VAL A 107 -13.05 12.30 0.42
C VAL A 107 -12.19 11.04 0.43
N GLY A 108 -11.41 10.82 1.50
CA GLY A 108 -10.63 9.59 1.68
C GLY A 108 -11.50 8.34 1.72
N VAL A 109 -12.67 8.38 2.38
CA VAL A 109 -13.62 7.26 2.38
C VAL A 109 -14.04 6.88 0.96
N GLU A 110 -14.45 7.85 0.15
CA GLU A 110 -14.86 7.61 -1.24
C GLU A 110 -13.69 7.10 -2.09
N ALA A 111 -12.50 7.65 -1.88
CA ALA A 111 -11.30 7.24 -2.60
C ALA A 111 -10.93 5.77 -2.33
N GLU A 112 -11.00 5.29 -1.08
CA GLU A 112 -10.70 3.90 -0.75
C GLU A 112 -11.75 2.92 -1.31
N ILE A 113 -13.03 3.32 -1.36
CA ILE A 113 -14.08 2.53 -2.00
C ILE A 113 -13.82 2.41 -3.51
N GLU A 114 -13.49 3.51 -4.18
CA GLU A 114 -13.19 3.51 -5.60
C GLU A 114 -11.88 2.77 -5.93
N ASN A 115 -10.86 2.87 -5.05
CA ASN A 115 -9.63 2.10 -5.19
C ASN A 115 -9.92 0.59 -5.14
N ALA A 116 -10.68 0.12 -4.15
CA ALA A 116 -11.05 -1.29 -4.06
C ALA A 116 -11.80 -1.76 -5.32
N ARG A 117 -12.74 -0.95 -5.83
CA ARG A 117 -13.47 -1.23 -7.05
C ARG A 117 -12.55 -1.27 -8.28
N LEU A 118 -11.60 -0.35 -8.39
CA LEU A 118 -10.58 -0.33 -9.44
C LEU A 118 -9.81 -1.66 -9.48
N TYR A 119 -9.35 -2.15 -8.32
CA TYR A 119 -8.66 -3.43 -8.25
C TYR A 119 -9.55 -4.60 -8.65
N ASP A 120 -10.77 -4.68 -8.14
CA ASP A 120 -11.66 -5.82 -8.36
C ASP A 120 -12.21 -5.89 -9.80
N GLU A 121 -12.58 -4.74 -10.37
CA GLU A 121 -13.25 -4.69 -11.67
C GLU A 121 -12.27 -4.60 -12.85
N ASP A 122 -11.14 -3.90 -12.67
CA ASP A 122 -10.23 -3.59 -13.79
C ASP A 122 -8.88 -4.29 -13.67
N LEU A 123 -8.17 -4.10 -12.52
CA LEU A 123 -6.75 -4.43 -12.45
C LEU A 123 -6.50 -5.94 -12.28
N LEU A 124 -7.20 -6.59 -11.35
CA LEU A 124 -7.07 -8.03 -11.13
C LEU A 124 -7.46 -8.86 -12.34
N PRO A 125 -8.55 -8.56 -13.07
CA PRO A 125 -8.85 -9.26 -14.31
C PRO A 125 -7.78 -9.11 -15.39
N ALA A 126 -7.15 -7.94 -15.50
CA ALA A 126 -6.13 -7.68 -16.53
C ALA A 126 -4.83 -8.46 -16.33
N VAL A 127 -4.57 -8.92 -15.11
CA VAL A 127 -3.35 -9.66 -14.74
C VAL A 127 -3.62 -11.14 -14.46
N ALA A 128 -4.73 -11.67 -14.93
CA ALA A 128 -5.10 -13.07 -14.77
C ALA A 128 -3.95 -14.00 -15.23
N GLY A 129 -3.58 -14.96 -14.38
CA GLY A 129 -2.47 -15.89 -14.64
C GLY A 129 -1.09 -15.43 -14.10
N HIS A 130 -0.94 -14.19 -13.61
CA HIS A 130 0.29 -13.68 -13.01
C HIS A 130 0.17 -13.66 -11.49
N ALA A 131 0.47 -14.79 -10.84
CA ALA A 131 0.23 -15.01 -9.41
C ALA A 131 0.99 -14.03 -8.48
N ASP A 132 2.14 -13.52 -8.90
CA ASP A 132 2.93 -12.53 -8.19
C ASP A 132 2.26 -11.15 -8.23
N ILE A 133 1.75 -10.72 -9.39
CA ILE A 133 1.00 -9.46 -9.53
C ILE A 133 -0.33 -9.56 -8.76
N ILE A 134 -1.08 -10.66 -8.93
CA ILE A 134 -2.34 -10.89 -8.21
C ILE A 134 -2.13 -10.77 -6.70
N ARG A 135 -1.03 -11.34 -6.16
CA ARG A 135 -0.73 -11.25 -4.73
C ARG A 135 -0.51 -9.81 -4.27
N VAL A 136 0.25 -9.02 -5.03
CA VAL A 136 0.48 -7.61 -4.72
C VAL A 136 -0.84 -6.84 -4.81
N PHE A 137 -1.54 -6.91 -5.92
CA PHE A 137 -2.81 -6.21 -6.12
C PHE A 137 -3.87 -6.55 -5.05
N THR A 138 -4.01 -7.83 -4.71
CA THR A 138 -4.91 -8.26 -3.63
C THR A 138 -4.50 -7.64 -2.30
N GLY A 139 -3.19 -7.60 -2.00
CA GLY A 139 -2.68 -6.99 -0.77
C GLY A 139 -2.95 -5.48 -0.68
N LEU A 140 -2.84 -4.76 -1.80
CA LEU A 140 -3.13 -3.32 -1.86
C LEU A 140 -4.64 -3.07 -1.69
N ARG A 141 -5.49 -3.79 -2.45
CA ARG A 141 -6.93 -3.73 -2.29
C ARG A 141 -7.39 -4.03 -0.86
N ASP A 142 -6.86 -5.08 -0.24
CA ASP A 142 -7.21 -5.46 1.12
C ASP A 142 -6.76 -4.40 2.14
N ALA A 143 -5.62 -3.72 1.90
CA ALA A 143 -5.18 -2.60 2.73
C ALA A 143 -6.18 -1.43 2.68
N SER A 144 -6.70 -1.11 1.51
CA SER A 144 -7.75 -0.08 1.36
C SER A 144 -9.01 -0.44 2.14
N ILE A 145 -9.52 -1.67 2.01
CA ILE A 145 -10.77 -2.09 2.64
C ILE A 145 -10.60 -2.27 4.15
N ASP A 146 -9.56 -2.97 4.58
CA ASP A 146 -9.44 -3.46 5.96
C ASP A 146 -8.76 -2.45 6.90
N ASN A 147 -7.96 -1.52 6.33
CA ASN A 147 -7.15 -0.61 7.13
C ASN A 147 -7.45 0.87 6.86
N HIS A 148 -7.40 1.30 5.59
CA HIS A 148 -7.51 2.73 5.25
C HIS A 148 -8.95 3.20 5.38
N LEU A 149 -9.90 2.53 4.74
CA LEU A 149 -11.32 2.89 4.78
C LEU A 149 -11.85 3.05 6.22
N PRO A 150 -11.70 2.07 7.15
CA PRO A 150 -12.18 2.27 8.51
C PRO A 150 -11.45 3.39 9.26
N ALA A 151 -10.21 3.72 8.89
CA ALA A 151 -9.48 4.82 9.49
C ALA A 151 -10.01 6.18 9.02
N PHE A 152 -10.33 6.30 7.74
CA PHE A 152 -10.96 7.49 7.17
C PHE A 152 -12.40 7.68 7.68
N GLU A 153 -13.19 6.62 7.80
CA GLU A 153 -14.54 6.69 8.38
C GLU A 153 -14.52 7.25 9.80
N ARG A 154 -13.61 6.76 10.66
CA ARG A 154 -13.44 7.30 12.02
C ARG A 154 -13.04 8.77 12.02
N CYS A 155 -12.16 9.18 11.11
CA CYS A 155 -11.72 10.55 10.97
C CYS A 155 -12.85 11.45 10.51
N ALA A 156 -13.61 11.06 9.49
CA ALA A 156 -14.75 11.80 8.97
C ALA A 156 -15.84 11.99 10.03
N ALA A 157 -16.03 11.01 10.93
CA ALA A 157 -16.93 11.10 12.07
C ALA A 157 -16.40 11.97 13.23
N GLY A 158 -15.28 12.68 13.05
CA GLY A 158 -14.67 13.54 14.08
C GLY A 158 -13.72 12.81 15.04
N GLY A 159 -13.37 11.56 14.78
CA GLY A 159 -12.40 10.76 15.55
C GLY A 159 -10.92 11.01 15.19
N GLY A 160 -10.62 11.98 14.34
CA GLY A 160 -9.25 12.36 13.95
C GLY A 160 -8.60 13.21 15.03
N GLY A 161 -7.76 12.62 15.86
CA GLY A 161 -6.99 13.30 16.89
C GLY A 161 -5.49 13.31 16.57
N GLN A 162 -4.79 14.35 17.03
CA GLN A 162 -3.33 14.44 16.99
C GLN A 162 -2.70 13.18 17.58
N GLY A 163 -1.70 12.64 16.93
CA GLY A 163 -0.94 11.49 17.40
C GLY A 163 -0.33 11.76 18.77
N HIS A 164 -0.98 11.26 19.83
CA HIS A 164 -0.38 11.27 21.17
C HIS A 164 0.84 10.34 21.14
N GLY A 165 2.03 10.93 21.04
CA GLY A 165 3.28 10.25 21.33
C GLY A 165 3.16 9.63 22.72
N LYS A 166 3.24 8.29 22.83
CA LYS A 166 3.40 7.60 24.11
C LYS A 166 4.72 8.02 24.73
N GLY A 167 4.68 9.09 25.53
CA GLY A 167 5.75 9.40 26.48
C GLY A 167 5.81 8.28 27.50
N HIS A 168 6.87 7.49 27.46
CA HIS A 168 7.24 6.58 28.54
C HIS A 168 7.62 7.43 29.76
N GLY A 169 6.63 7.77 30.57
CA GLY A 169 6.85 8.32 31.89
C GLY A 169 7.29 7.20 32.84
N ASN A 170 8.59 7.03 32.98
CA ASN A 170 9.20 6.19 34.01
C ASN A 170 9.15 6.97 35.34
N GLY A 171 8.05 6.82 36.07
CA GLY A 171 7.86 7.41 37.40
C GLY A 171 8.16 6.39 38.49
N GLN A 172 9.42 6.20 38.82
CA GLN A 172 9.81 5.62 40.10
C GLN A 172 9.64 6.70 41.21
N GLY A 173 8.58 6.53 41.98
CA GLY A 173 8.38 7.28 43.24
C GLY A 173 8.34 6.30 44.42
N LYS A 174 9.51 5.91 44.92
CA LYS A 174 9.64 5.37 46.28
C LYS A 174 9.49 6.53 47.25
N GLY A 175 8.44 6.51 48.03
CA GLY A 175 8.29 7.34 49.19
C GLY A 175 8.08 6.45 50.42
N ASN A 176 9.17 6.11 51.07
CA ASN A 176 9.18 5.50 52.40
C ASN A 176 9.03 6.61 53.43
N GLY A 177 8.04 6.59 54.27
CA GLY A 177 7.81 7.50 55.35
C GLY A 177 7.29 6.76 56.57
N GLN A 178 8.19 6.15 57.31
CA GLN A 178 7.93 5.86 58.73
C GLN A 178 7.97 7.20 59.48
N ASN A 179 7.06 7.42 60.38
CA ASN A 179 7.44 8.01 61.65
C ASN A 179 6.48 7.68 62.79
N ASN A 180 7.10 7.31 63.86
CA ASN A 180 6.64 7.11 65.22
C ASN A 180 6.15 8.43 65.85
N GLY A 181 5.25 8.29 66.83
CA GLY A 181 4.87 9.28 67.75
C GLY A 181 3.64 8.84 68.57
#